data_91a26aec0291cb654ae4346741cbb978
#
_entry.id   91a26aec0291cb654ae4346741cbb978
#
_cell.length_a   1.000
_cell.length_b   1.000
_cell.length_c   1.000
_cell.angle_alpha   90.00
_cell.angle_beta   90.00
_cell.angle_gamma   90.00
#
_symmetry.space_group_name_H-M   'P 1'
#
loop_
_entity.id
_entity.type
_entity.pdbx_description
1 polymer ?
#
loop_
_entity_poly.entity_id
_entity_poly.type
_entity_poly.pdbx_seq_one_letter_code
_entity_poly.pdbx_strand_id
1 'polypeptide(L)'
;MAISESDELFPVGKVYCVGKNYADHAKEMGGEVDQDQPFFFSKPPQAITQLASIPFPTQTDDLHHEVELVVFLRSECSNISPGEASQHIFGYGVGVDLTKRDLQTAAKKNGKPWDLSKGFDNSAPISKIYKKEGFLMHEGKISLKVNGQNRQSSNLKNMAWKVDELISWLSKFITLKAGDIIFTGTPSGVSRLLPNDKVEATIEEIGTLSFELIK
;
A
#
# COMPACT_ATOMS: atom_id res chain seq x y z
N MET A 1 -2.50 -13.67 -7.63
CA MET A 1 -2.29 -12.38 -8.36
C MET A 1 -1.38 -12.62 -9.55
N ALA A 2 -1.59 -11.87 -10.63
CA ALA A 2 -0.74 -11.96 -11.82
C ALA A 2 0.67 -11.40 -11.57
N ILE A 3 1.68 -12.12 -12.10
CA ILE A 3 3.09 -11.71 -12.11
C ILE A 3 3.40 -11.14 -13.51
N SER A 4 4.24 -10.11 -13.59
CA SER A 4 4.66 -9.53 -14.86
C SER A 4 5.52 -10.57 -15.64
N GLU A 5 5.26 -10.69 -16.94
CA GLU A 5 6.00 -11.59 -17.83
C GLU A 5 5.99 -13.07 -17.40
N SER A 6 4.93 -13.52 -16.72
CA SER A 6 4.78 -14.91 -16.26
C SER A 6 3.32 -15.34 -16.31
N ASP A 7 3.08 -16.63 -16.59
CA ASP A 7 1.77 -17.27 -16.48
C ASP A 7 1.50 -17.80 -15.06
N GLU A 8 2.49 -17.74 -14.17
CA GLU A 8 2.34 -18.15 -12.77
C GLU A 8 1.51 -17.13 -11.98
N LEU A 9 0.83 -17.62 -10.96
CA LEU A 9 0.05 -16.81 -10.03
C LEU A 9 0.70 -16.78 -8.66
N PHE A 10 0.85 -15.59 -8.11
CA PHE A 10 1.28 -15.41 -6.73
C PHE A 10 0.10 -15.65 -5.78
N PRO A 11 0.25 -16.49 -4.75
CA PRO A 11 -0.78 -16.70 -3.74
C PRO A 11 -0.97 -15.42 -2.90
N VAL A 12 -2.18 -15.15 -2.46
CA VAL A 12 -2.48 -13.99 -1.59
C VAL A 12 -2.69 -14.47 -0.18
N GLY A 13 -1.79 -14.07 0.71
CA GLY A 13 -1.87 -14.26 2.14
C GLY A 13 -2.48 -13.07 2.87
N LYS A 14 -1.93 -12.69 4.01
CA LYS A 14 -2.35 -11.51 4.76
C LYS A 14 -1.87 -10.23 4.11
N VAL A 15 -2.63 -9.15 4.30
CA VAL A 15 -2.29 -7.82 3.79
C VAL A 15 -2.05 -6.89 4.97
N TYR A 16 -0.82 -6.49 5.15
CA TYR A 16 -0.40 -5.51 6.14
C TYR A 16 -0.21 -4.17 5.48
N CYS A 17 -0.57 -3.10 6.18
CA CYS A 17 -0.43 -1.73 5.71
C CYS A 17 0.27 -0.89 6.77
N VAL A 18 1.11 0.04 6.32
CA VAL A 18 1.87 0.94 7.19
C VAL A 18 1.26 2.34 7.13
N GLY A 19 0.84 2.87 8.26
CA GLY A 19 0.36 4.23 8.36
C GLY A 19 1.48 5.23 8.67
N LYS A 20 1.37 6.46 8.14
CA LYS A 20 2.25 7.59 8.44
C LYS A 20 3.75 7.35 8.19
N ASN A 21 4.09 6.68 7.10
CA ASN A 21 5.49 6.34 6.78
C ASN A 21 6.24 7.39 5.94
N TYR A 22 5.62 8.55 5.68
CA TYR A 22 6.25 9.73 5.05
C TYR A 22 5.98 10.95 5.90
N ALA A 23 7.03 11.71 6.24
CA ALA A 23 6.92 12.84 7.17
C ALA A 23 5.92 13.91 6.71
N ASP A 24 5.93 14.24 5.41
CA ASP A 24 5.01 15.24 4.85
C ASP A 24 3.55 14.75 4.88
N HIS A 25 3.30 13.46 4.62
CA HIS A 25 1.97 12.87 4.76
C HIS A 25 1.52 12.82 6.24
N ALA A 26 2.41 12.48 7.15
CA ALA A 26 2.09 12.49 8.58
C ALA A 26 1.64 13.87 9.04
N LYS A 27 2.33 14.95 8.62
CA LYS A 27 1.94 16.36 8.87
C LYS A 27 0.61 16.73 8.21
N GLU A 28 0.39 16.35 6.95
CA GLU A 28 -0.87 16.55 6.22
C GLU A 28 -2.06 15.95 6.98
N MET A 29 -1.84 14.81 7.64
CA MET A 29 -2.85 14.11 8.45
C MET A 29 -2.92 14.57 9.92
N GLY A 30 -2.26 15.68 10.25
CA GLY A 30 -2.30 16.30 11.58
C GLY A 30 -1.50 15.56 12.65
N GLY A 31 -0.41 14.88 12.27
CA GLY A 31 0.48 14.18 13.19
C GLY A 31 1.92 14.16 12.72
N GLU A 32 2.71 13.28 13.31
CA GLU A 32 4.11 13.05 13.01
C GLU A 32 4.37 11.56 12.77
N VAL A 33 5.52 11.26 12.17
CA VAL A 33 6.02 9.88 12.08
C VAL A 33 6.48 9.46 13.48
N ASP A 34 6.05 8.28 13.90
CA ASP A 34 6.60 7.65 15.11
C ASP A 34 8.00 7.11 14.77
N GLN A 35 9.02 7.61 15.47
CA GLN A 35 10.42 7.23 15.26
C GLN A 35 10.80 5.96 16.02
N ASP A 36 10.00 5.55 17.00
CA ASP A 36 10.27 4.40 17.86
C ASP A 36 9.64 3.13 17.30
N GLN A 37 8.49 3.27 16.61
CA GLN A 37 7.76 2.12 16.07
C GLN A 37 6.92 2.47 14.84
N PRO A 38 6.89 1.60 13.80
CA PRO A 38 5.97 1.76 12.69
C PRO A 38 4.54 1.42 13.11
N PHE A 39 3.58 2.16 12.58
CA PHE A 39 2.16 1.91 12.82
C PHE A 39 1.59 0.98 11.75
N PHE A 40 1.04 -0.16 12.15
CA PHE A 40 0.44 -1.14 11.25
C PHE A 40 -1.09 -1.24 11.42
N PHE A 41 -1.75 -1.49 10.30
CA PHE A 41 -3.13 -1.96 10.23
C PHE A 41 -3.24 -3.02 9.11
N SER A 42 -4.40 -3.63 8.94
CA SER A 42 -4.59 -4.69 7.93
C SER A 42 -5.74 -4.38 7.00
N LYS A 43 -5.65 -4.94 5.79
CA LYS A 43 -6.80 -5.14 4.89
C LYS A 43 -7.06 -6.63 4.74
N PRO A 44 -8.32 -7.07 4.57
CA PRO A 44 -8.58 -8.47 4.25
C PRO A 44 -8.02 -8.81 2.86
N PRO A 45 -7.57 -10.06 2.60
CA PRO A 45 -7.08 -10.47 1.27
C PRO A 45 -8.08 -10.19 0.14
N GLN A 46 -9.38 -10.23 0.43
CA GLN A 46 -10.46 -9.96 -0.50
C GLN A 46 -10.55 -8.48 -0.94
N ALA A 47 -9.87 -7.57 -0.22
CA ALA A 47 -9.77 -6.17 -0.63
C ALA A 47 -8.88 -5.96 -1.85
N ILE A 48 -7.99 -6.93 -2.16
CA ILE A 48 -7.07 -6.85 -3.30
C ILE A 48 -7.83 -6.99 -4.61
N THR A 49 -7.48 -6.13 -5.56
CA THR A 49 -8.01 -6.20 -6.92
C THR A 49 -6.96 -5.83 -7.96
N GLN A 50 -7.06 -6.45 -9.15
CA GLN A 50 -6.31 -6.09 -10.36
C GLN A 50 -7.27 -5.66 -11.49
N LEU A 51 -8.50 -5.26 -11.14
CA LEU A 51 -9.51 -4.81 -12.09
C LEU A 51 -9.15 -3.42 -12.64
N ALA A 52 -9.35 -3.24 -13.94
CA ALA A 52 -9.21 -1.95 -14.60
C ALA A 52 -10.41 -1.01 -14.35
N SER A 53 -11.57 -1.57 -13.97
CA SER A 53 -12.77 -0.83 -13.61
C SER A 53 -13.23 -1.29 -12.22
N ILE A 54 -13.24 -0.36 -11.27
CA ILE A 54 -13.55 -0.63 -9.87
C ILE A 54 -14.85 0.10 -9.51
N PRO A 55 -15.87 -0.59 -8.98
CA PRO A 55 -17.08 0.07 -8.51
C PRO A 55 -16.76 1.11 -7.43
N PHE A 56 -17.34 2.31 -7.57
CA PHE A 56 -17.22 3.32 -6.52
C PHE A 56 -17.88 2.80 -5.23
N PRO A 57 -17.18 2.78 -4.09
CA PRO A 57 -17.71 2.16 -2.88
C PRO A 57 -18.91 2.93 -2.33
N THR A 58 -19.90 2.20 -1.84
CA THR A 58 -21.05 2.76 -1.13
C THR A 58 -20.66 3.21 0.29
N GLN A 59 -21.55 3.97 0.96
CA GLN A 59 -21.39 4.37 2.36
C GLN A 59 -20.15 5.24 2.62
N THR A 60 -19.81 6.10 1.66
CA THR A 60 -18.81 7.15 1.84
C THR A 60 -19.09 8.31 0.88
N ASP A 61 -18.88 9.51 1.34
CA ASP A 61 -18.88 10.73 0.54
C ASP A 61 -17.46 11.28 0.32
N ASP A 62 -16.44 10.61 0.88
CA ASP A 62 -15.05 11.09 0.89
C ASP A 62 -14.05 9.94 0.72
N LEU A 63 -14.01 9.36 -0.50
CA LEU A 63 -13.04 8.34 -0.88
C LEU A 63 -11.72 8.99 -1.29
N HIS A 64 -10.60 8.61 -0.67
CA HIS A 64 -9.26 9.09 -1.00
C HIS A 64 -8.37 8.01 -1.61
N HIS A 65 -7.40 8.46 -2.40
CA HIS A 65 -6.29 7.64 -2.92
C HIS A 65 -5.04 7.80 -2.05
N GLU A 66 -4.27 6.72 -1.93
CA GLU A 66 -2.98 6.68 -1.25
C GLU A 66 -2.06 5.75 -2.06
N VAL A 67 -1.16 6.31 -2.90
CA VAL A 67 -0.21 5.48 -3.69
C VAL A 67 0.88 4.92 -2.82
N GLU A 68 1.21 3.63 -2.98
CA GLU A 68 2.18 2.92 -2.14
C GLU A 68 3.03 1.94 -2.92
N LEU A 69 4.29 1.78 -2.51
CA LEU A 69 5.06 0.59 -2.85
C LEU A 69 4.45 -0.61 -2.12
N VAL A 70 4.27 -1.70 -2.85
CA VAL A 70 3.76 -2.95 -2.28
C VAL A 70 4.85 -4.01 -2.37
N VAL A 71 5.13 -4.65 -1.23
CA VAL A 71 6.12 -5.73 -1.11
C VAL A 71 5.41 -7.07 -1.01
N PHE A 72 5.89 -8.05 -1.75
CA PHE A 72 5.38 -9.43 -1.78
C PHE A 72 6.41 -10.37 -1.15
N LEU A 73 5.99 -11.20 -0.19
CA LEU A 73 6.89 -12.13 0.51
C LEU A 73 6.83 -13.53 -0.10
N ARG A 74 8.00 -14.16 -0.33
CA ARG A 74 8.14 -15.49 -0.93
C ARG A 74 8.32 -16.63 0.06
N SER A 75 8.67 -16.33 1.32
CA SER A 75 9.00 -17.35 2.29
C SER A 75 8.65 -16.91 3.71
N GLU A 76 8.50 -17.89 4.58
CA GLU A 76 8.24 -17.66 6.00
C GLU A 76 9.45 -17.00 6.69
N CYS A 77 9.17 -16.07 7.60
CA CYS A 77 10.16 -15.48 8.51
C CYS A 77 9.52 -15.03 9.82
N SER A 78 10.31 -15.11 10.89
CA SER A 78 9.92 -14.70 12.23
C SER A 78 11.15 -14.20 12.98
N ASN A 79 11.02 -13.04 13.64
CA ASN A 79 12.06 -12.40 14.45
C ASN A 79 13.42 -12.24 13.72
N ILE A 80 13.37 -11.80 12.46
CA ILE A 80 14.57 -11.58 11.65
C ILE A 80 15.13 -10.17 11.83
N SER A 81 16.43 -9.99 11.55
CA SER A 81 17.06 -8.68 11.45
C SER A 81 16.75 -7.98 10.13
N PRO A 82 16.91 -6.64 10.01
CA PRO A 82 16.74 -5.94 8.73
C PRO A 82 17.64 -6.50 7.61
N GLY A 83 18.89 -6.90 7.93
CA GLY A 83 19.84 -7.46 6.96
C GLY A 83 19.40 -8.79 6.33
N GLU A 84 18.48 -9.51 6.96
CA GLU A 84 17.94 -10.78 6.45
C GLU A 84 16.68 -10.57 5.59
N ALA A 85 16.03 -9.41 5.69
CA ALA A 85 14.72 -9.15 5.08
C ALA A 85 14.67 -9.37 3.57
N SER A 86 15.75 -9.01 2.84
CA SER A 86 15.81 -9.15 1.39
C SER A 86 15.58 -10.58 0.90
N GLN A 87 16.07 -11.59 1.67
CA GLN A 87 15.94 -13.00 1.32
C GLN A 87 14.49 -13.47 1.26
N HIS A 88 13.56 -12.75 1.89
CA HIS A 88 12.15 -13.07 1.96
C HIS A 88 11.30 -12.32 0.92
N ILE A 89 11.89 -11.40 0.16
CA ILE A 89 11.20 -10.62 -0.86
C ILE A 89 11.09 -11.42 -2.16
N PHE A 90 9.87 -11.57 -2.67
CA PHE A 90 9.55 -12.08 -4.00
C PHE A 90 9.65 -10.98 -5.07
N GLY A 91 9.10 -9.82 -4.77
CA GLY A 91 9.04 -8.70 -5.70
C GLY A 91 8.20 -7.55 -5.18
N TYR A 92 7.88 -6.66 -6.09
CA TYR A 92 7.21 -5.40 -5.80
C TYR A 92 6.03 -5.14 -6.72
N GLY A 93 5.14 -4.26 -6.30
CA GLY A 93 4.06 -3.72 -7.12
C GLY A 93 3.74 -2.29 -6.77
N VAL A 94 2.93 -1.67 -7.61
CA VAL A 94 2.31 -0.38 -7.35
C VAL A 94 0.93 -0.64 -6.76
N GLY A 95 0.63 -0.11 -5.60
CA GLY A 95 -0.69 -0.22 -4.98
C GLY A 95 -1.34 1.13 -4.71
N VAL A 96 -2.64 1.11 -4.51
CA VAL A 96 -3.39 2.26 -4.00
C VAL A 96 -4.22 1.80 -2.80
N ASP A 97 -3.92 2.34 -1.61
CA ASP A 97 -4.71 2.13 -0.42
C ASP A 97 -5.94 3.08 -0.45
N LEU A 98 -7.03 2.61 -1.07
CA LEU A 98 -8.28 3.35 -1.09
C LEU A 98 -8.85 3.46 0.33
N THR A 99 -9.22 4.68 0.70
CA THR A 99 -9.63 5.01 2.07
C THR A 99 -10.95 5.78 2.08
N LYS A 100 -11.95 5.26 2.77
CA LYS A 100 -13.16 6.03 3.13
C LYS A 100 -12.78 6.99 4.25
N ARG A 101 -12.36 8.20 3.87
CA ARG A 101 -11.73 9.17 4.79
C ARG A 101 -12.67 9.68 5.88
N ASP A 102 -13.92 9.89 5.55
CA ASP A 102 -14.99 10.22 6.46
C ASP A 102 -15.13 9.16 7.59
N LEU A 103 -15.20 7.87 7.20
CA LEU A 103 -15.29 6.77 8.17
C LEU A 103 -14.01 6.63 9.01
N GLN A 104 -12.83 6.82 8.39
CA GLN A 104 -11.56 6.78 9.13
C GLN A 104 -11.49 7.90 10.16
N THR A 105 -11.89 9.11 9.79
CA THR A 105 -11.92 10.27 10.70
C THR A 105 -12.84 10.01 11.89
N ALA A 106 -14.03 9.47 11.63
CA ALA A 106 -14.97 9.09 12.68
C ALA A 106 -14.41 7.97 13.58
N ALA A 107 -13.73 6.96 13.01
CA ALA A 107 -13.11 5.89 13.77
C ALA A 107 -11.99 6.41 14.67
N LYS A 108 -11.08 7.25 14.13
CA LYS A 108 -10.00 7.90 14.91
C LYS A 108 -10.55 8.68 16.10
N LYS A 109 -11.57 9.51 15.87
CA LYS A 109 -12.20 10.35 16.93
C LYS A 109 -12.80 9.51 18.06
N ASN A 110 -13.31 8.33 17.76
CA ASN A 110 -14.00 7.46 18.71
C ASN A 110 -13.14 6.27 19.19
N GLY A 111 -11.86 6.22 18.88
CA GLY A 111 -10.97 5.11 19.26
C GLY A 111 -11.40 3.75 18.71
N LYS A 112 -12.06 3.71 17.54
CA LYS A 112 -12.56 2.48 16.90
C LYS A 112 -11.59 1.94 15.85
N PRO A 113 -11.65 0.62 15.55
CA PRO A 113 -10.90 0.01 14.44
C PRO A 113 -11.23 0.66 13.10
N TRP A 114 -10.27 0.54 12.13
CA TRP A 114 -10.37 1.16 10.80
C TRP A 114 -10.95 0.23 9.73
N ASP A 115 -11.43 -0.94 10.10
CA ASP A 115 -11.84 -2.01 9.16
C ASP A 115 -12.84 -1.50 8.11
N LEU A 116 -13.88 -0.76 8.52
CA LEU A 116 -14.89 -0.23 7.60
C LEU A 116 -14.35 0.86 6.66
N SER A 117 -13.27 1.54 7.06
CA SER A 117 -12.66 2.61 6.27
C SER A 117 -11.53 2.13 5.36
N LYS A 118 -10.89 1.01 5.70
CA LYS A 118 -9.69 0.50 5.03
C LYS A 118 -9.90 -0.90 4.41
N GLY A 119 -10.80 -1.71 4.96
CA GLY A 119 -10.96 -3.13 4.60
C GLY A 119 -12.18 -3.45 3.73
N PHE A 120 -12.70 -2.50 2.94
CA PHE A 120 -13.84 -2.73 2.05
C PHE A 120 -13.43 -3.38 0.72
N ASP A 121 -14.39 -3.91 -0.03
CA ASP A 121 -14.16 -4.58 -1.30
C ASP A 121 -13.42 -3.69 -2.30
N ASN A 122 -12.44 -4.24 -2.98
CA ASN A 122 -11.57 -3.56 -3.95
C ASN A 122 -10.81 -2.34 -3.37
N SER A 123 -10.64 -2.26 -2.05
CA SER A 123 -9.93 -1.14 -1.42
C SER A 123 -8.41 -1.21 -1.57
N ALA A 124 -7.87 -2.24 -2.19
CA ALA A 124 -6.45 -2.42 -2.45
C ALA A 124 -6.18 -2.76 -3.93
N PRO A 125 -6.41 -1.82 -4.87
CA PRO A 125 -5.94 -1.98 -6.25
C PRO A 125 -4.43 -2.15 -6.28
N ILE A 126 -3.94 -3.18 -7.01
CA ILE A 126 -2.51 -3.46 -7.16
C ILE A 126 -2.19 -3.80 -8.62
N SER A 127 -1.04 -3.34 -9.10
CA SER A 127 -0.47 -3.71 -10.42
C SER A 127 -0.15 -5.21 -10.49
N LYS A 128 0.28 -5.68 -11.66
CA LYS A 128 1.02 -6.95 -11.73
C LYS A 128 2.25 -6.85 -10.84
N ILE A 129 2.71 -8.00 -10.34
CA ILE A 129 3.90 -8.09 -9.49
C ILE A 129 5.13 -8.05 -10.39
N TYR A 130 6.05 -7.15 -10.13
CA TYR A 130 7.36 -7.09 -10.74
C TYR A 130 8.34 -7.93 -9.90
N LYS A 131 8.77 -9.06 -10.45
CA LYS A 131 9.64 -10.01 -9.74
C LYS A 131 11.03 -9.41 -9.57
N LYS A 132 11.47 -9.20 -8.34
CA LYS A 132 12.80 -8.71 -7.92
C LYS A 132 13.23 -9.45 -6.65
N GLU A 133 13.49 -10.74 -6.78
CA GLU A 133 13.85 -11.58 -5.63
C GLU A 133 15.16 -11.14 -4.98
N GLY A 134 15.13 -11.03 -3.65
CA GLY A 134 16.32 -10.71 -2.87
C GLY A 134 16.82 -9.27 -2.99
N PHE A 135 16.12 -8.40 -3.71
CA PHE A 135 16.50 -6.99 -3.91
C PHE A 135 15.76 -6.09 -2.92
N LEU A 136 16.48 -5.15 -2.29
CA LEU A 136 15.89 -4.10 -1.44
C LEU A 136 15.72 -2.81 -2.24
N MET A 137 14.48 -2.33 -2.33
CA MET A 137 14.15 -1.09 -3.00
C MET A 137 14.17 0.08 -2.02
N HIS A 138 15.20 0.91 -2.08
CA HIS A 138 15.41 2.04 -1.18
C HIS A 138 15.08 3.40 -1.79
N GLU A 139 15.04 3.49 -3.12
CA GLU A 139 14.80 4.73 -3.86
C GLU A 139 14.00 4.46 -5.15
N GLY A 140 13.55 5.53 -5.78
CA GLY A 140 12.75 5.51 -6.99
C GLY A 140 11.59 6.50 -6.87
N LYS A 141 11.23 7.13 -7.97
CA LYS A 141 10.10 8.06 -8.00
C LYS A 141 8.79 7.30 -7.79
N ILE A 142 7.93 7.80 -6.91
CA ILE A 142 6.55 7.36 -6.68
C ILE A 142 5.60 8.50 -6.98
N SER A 143 4.55 8.27 -7.76
CA SER A 143 3.59 9.31 -8.14
C SER A 143 2.21 8.74 -8.45
N LEU A 144 1.19 9.61 -8.30
CA LEU A 144 -0.18 9.31 -8.68
C LEU A 144 -0.82 10.50 -9.37
N LYS A 145 -1.55 10.23 -10.46
CA LYS A 145 -2.37 11.18 -11.18
C LYS A 145 -3.83 10.77 -11.13
N VAL A 146 -4.70 11.78 -11.08
CA VAL A 146 -6.16 11.62 -11.26
C VAL A 146 -6.55 12.45 -12.47
N ASN A 147 -7.19 11.82 -13.46
CA ASN A 147 -7.58 12.45 -14.73
C ASN A 147 -6.41 13.21 -15.42
N GLY A 148 -5.20 12.60 -15.38
CA GLY A 148 -3.99 13.19 -15.94
C GLY A 148 -3.32 14.27 -15.09
N GLN A 149 -3.95 14.73 -14.01
CA GLN A 149 -3.39 15.74 -13.10
C GLN A 149 -2.61 15.08 -11.96
N ASN A 150 -1.37 15.52 -11.75
CA ASN A 150 -0.54 15.01 -10.67
C ASN A 150 -1.12 15.39 -9.29
N ARG A 151 -1.30 14.41 -8.43
CA ARG A 151 -1.81 14.56 -7.06
C ARG A 151 -0.75 14.24 -6.01
N GLN A 152 -0.06 13.11 -6.18
CA GLN A 152 1.01 12.68 -5.28
C GLN A 152 2.31 12.55 -6.06
N SER A 153 3.43 13.01 -5.49
CA SER A 153 4.75 12.85 -6.08
C SER A 153 5.81 12.90 -4.99
N SER A 154 6.63 11.84 -4.90
CA SER A 154 7.71 11.73 -3.92
C SER A 154 8.80 10.78 -4.42
N ASN A 155 9.67 10.35 -3.53
CA ASN A 155 10.67 9.32 -3.75
C ASN A 155 10.62 8.30 -2.60
N LEU A 156 10.84 7.02 -2.90
CA LEU A 156 10.84 5.93 -1.90
C LEU A 156 11.89 6.14 -0.80
N LYS A 157 12.99 6.85 -1.08
CA LYS A 157 13.99 7.22 -0.07
C LYS A 157 13.43 8.09 1.06
N ASN A 158 12.27 8.73 0.86
CA ASN A 158 11.61 9.56 1.87
C ASN A 158 10.72 8.77 2.83
N MET A 159 10.62 7.43 2.67
CA MET A 159 10.02 6.58 3.70
C MET A 159 10.81 6.72 5.01
N ALA A 160 10.12 6.89 6.12
CA ALA A 160 10.73 6.94 7.45
C ALA A 160 11.24 5.55 7.86
N TRP A 161 10.41 4.53 7.70
CA TRP A 161 10.74 3.12 7.90
C TRP A 161 10.96 2.47 6.54
N LYS A 162 12.17 1.94 6.30
CA LYS A 162 12.51 1.25 5.06
C LYS A 162 11.91 -0.14 4.98
N VAL A 163 11.88 -0.71 3.78
CA VAL A 163 11.26 -2.03 3.53
C VAL A 163 11.82 -3.12 4.45
N ASP A 164 13.11 -3.18 4.61
CA ASP A 164 13.82 -4.14 5.46
C ASP A 164 13.48 -3.95 6.95
N GLU A 165 13.40 -2.70 7.40
CA GLU A 165 13.00 -2.36 8.76
C GLU A 165 11.54 -2.75 9.04
N LEU A 166 10.63 -2.51 8.09
CA LEU A 166 9.21 -2.88 8.20
C LEU A 166 9.03 -4.39 8.31
N ILE A 167 9.71 -5.17 7.45
CA ILE A 167 9.67 -6.64 7.46
C ILE A 167 10.23 -7.15 8.80
N SER A 168 11.41 -6.67 9.19
CA SER A 168 12.04 -7.03 10.46
C SER A 168 11.14 -6.73 11.64
N TRP A 169 10.62 -5.50 11.73
CA TRP A 169 9.73 -5.09 12.84
C TRP A 169 8.49 -5.97 12.94
N LEU A 170 7.79 -6.17 11.84
CA LEU A 170 6.55 -6.94 11.80
C LEU A 170 6.81 -8.42 12.18
N SER A 171 7.95 -8.98 11.75
CA SER A 171 8.36 -10.36 12.06
C SER A 171 8.60 -10.64 13.54
N LYS A 172 8.80 -9.61 14.37
CA LYS A 172 8.94 -9.76 15.83
C LYS A 172 7.62 -10.09 16.53
N PHE A 173 6.51 -9.67 15.95
CA PHE A 173 5.17 -9.83 16.53
C PHE A 173 4.39 -10.99 15.91
N ILE A 174 4.66 -11.29 14.64
CA ILE A 174 3.95 -12.32 13.87
C ILE A 174 4.91 -13.08 12.97
N THR A 175 4.62 -14.34 12.74
CA THR A 175 5.28 -15.11 11.68
C THR A 175 4.71 -14.67 10.34
N LEU A 176 5.53 -14.00 9.53
CA LEU A 176 5.22 -13.68 8.15
C LEU A 176 5.33 -14.94 7.28
N LYS A 177 4.53 -15.05 6.22
CA LYS A 177 4.46 -16.24 5.37
C LYS A 177 4.61 -15.90 3.89
N ALA A 178 4.94 -16.91 3.10
CA ALA A 178 4.86 -16.81 1.65
C ALA A 178 3.43 -16.41 1.24
N GLY A 179 3.32 -15.42 0.38
CA GLY A 179 2.03 -14.85 -0.02
C GLY A 179 1.60 -13.61 0.76
N ASP A 180 2.23 -13.33 1.90
CA ASP A 180 1.93 -12.08 2.64
C ASP A 180 2.38 -10.85 1.86
N ILE A 181 1.63 -9.76 2.03
CA ILE A 181 1.76 -8.52 1.27
C ILE A 181 1.88 -7.35 2.25
N ILE A 182 2.79 -6.42 1.96
CA ILE A 182 2.99 -5.21 2.78
C ILE A 182 2.84 -3.97 1.91
N PHE A 183 1.85 -3.15 2.19
CA PHE A 183 1.72 -1.77 1.73
C PHE A 183 2.59 -0.89 2.62
N THR A 184 3.51 -0.13 2.03
CA THR A 184 4.60 0.52 2.78
C THR A 184 4.32 1.95 3.22
N GLY A 185 3.09 2.43 3.00
CA GLY A 185 2.70 3.80 3.29
C GLY A 185 2.82 4.76 2.10
N THR A 186 2.08 5.84 2.18
CA THR A 186 1.87 6.81 1.09
C THR A 186 2.54 8.15 1.35
N PRO A 187 3.04 8.86 0.32
CA PRO A 187 3.47 10.25 0.43
C PRO A 187 2.29 11.23 0.51
N SER A 188 2.57 12.50 0.80
CA SER A 188 1.58 13.59 0.82
C SER A 188 0.91 13.83 -0.54
N GLY A 189 -0.21 14.56 -0.54
CA GLY A 189 -1.04 14.88 -1.70
C GLY A 189 -2.26 13.99 -1.83
N VAL A 190 -2.64 13.27 -0.76
CA VAL A 190 -3.87 12.48 -0.73
C VAL A 190 -5.08 13.37 -0.92
N SER A 191 -6.04 12.94 -1.75
CA SER A 191 -7.22 13.74 -2.05
C SER A 191 -8.40 12.89 -2.46
N ARG A 192 -9.57 13.52 -2.49
CA ARG A 192 -10.85 12.89 -2.82
C ARG A 192 -10.88 12.42 -4.28
N LEU A 193 -11.44 11.23 -4.45
CA LEU A 193 -11.83 10.64 -5.73
C LEU A 193 -13.34 10.73 -5.92
N LEU A 194 -13.76 10.83 -7.17
CA LEU A 194 -15.17 10.86 -7.59
C LEU A 194 -15.47 9.66 -8.52
N PRO A 195 -16.75 9.27 -8.68
CA PRO A 195 -17.14 8.34 -9.72
C PRO A 195 -16.68 8.83 -11.10
N ASN A 196 -16.19 7.93 -11.95
CA ASN A 196 -15.60 8.12 -13.27
C ASN A 196 -14.19 8.75 -13.27
N ASP A 197 -13.56 8.92 -12.10
CA ASP A 197 -12.14 9.31 -12.06
C ASP A 197 -11.25 8.19 -12.56
N LYS A 198 -10.25 8.56 -13.37
CA LYS A 198 -9.18 7.70 -13.85
C LYS A 198 -7.94 7.94 -13.02
N VAL A 199 -7.47 6.87 -12.38
CA VAL A 199 -6.29 6.87 -11.52
C VAL A 199 -5.13 6.21 -12.25
N GLU A 200 -3.97 6.87 -12.27
CA GLU A 200 -2.71 6.34 -12.79
C GLU A 200 -1.64 6.51 -11.70
N ALA A 201 -1.17 5.40 -11.15
CA ALA A 201 -0.13 5.37 -10.13
C ALA A 201 1.12 4.69 -10.69
N THR A 202 2.30 5.32 -10.52
CA THR A 202 3.56 4.84 -11.11
C THR A 202 4.67 4.84 -10.07
N ILE A 203 5.45 3.76 -10.06
CA ILE A 203 6.73 3.67 -9.34
C ILE A 203 7.81 3.33 -10.35
N GLU A 204 8.89 4.12 -10.33
CA GLU A 204 10.05 3.94 -11.18
C GLU A 204 10.62 2.52 -11.04
N GLU A 205 11.00 1.90 -12.16
CA GLU A 205 11.47 0.50 -12.27
C GLU A 205 10.46 -0.60 -11.89
N ILE A 206 9.28 -0.27 -11.35
CA ILE A 206 8.25 -1.25 -10.99
C ILE A 206 7.11 -1.26 -12.00
N GLY A 207 6.69 -0.09 -12.47
CA GLY A 207 5.63 0.00 -13.46
C GLY A 207 4.48 0.91 -13.06
N THR A 208 3.33 0.69 -13.71
CA THR A 208 2.14 1.54 -13.56
C THR A 208 0.92 0.68 -13.25
N LEU A 209 0.12 1.17 -12.30
CA LEU A 209 -1.24 0.73 -12.02
C LEU A 209 -2.20 1.77 -12.60
N SER A 210 -3.17 1.32 -13.39
CA SER A 210 -4.23 2.20 -13.91
C SER A 210 -5.59 1.55 -13.70
N PHE A 211 -6.54 2.33 -13.21
CA PHE A 211 -7.94 1.92 -13.06
C PHE A 211 -8.88 3.12 -13.15
N GLU A 212 -10.16 2.83 -13.41
CA GLU A 212 -11.25 3.81 -13.40
C GLU A 212 -12.27 3.43 -12.33
N LEU A 213 -12.77 4.43 -11.61
CA LEU A 213 -13.89 4.24 -10.66
C LEU A 213 -15.22 4.35 -11.43
N ILE A 214 -15.96 3.28 -11.47
CA ILE A 214 -17.28 3.25 -12.14
C ILE A 214 -18.43 3.35 -11.12
N LYS A 215 -19.60 3.85 -11.58
CA LYS A 215 -20.81 3.93 -10.74
C LYS A 215 -21.35 2.55 -10.38
#